data_e529cf5d2083b67be027407342716aff
#
_entry.id   e529cf5d2083b67be027407342716aff
#
_cell.length_a   1.000
_cell.length_b   1.000
_cell.length_c   1.000
_cell.angle_alpha   90.00
_cell.angle_beta   90.00
_cell.angle_gamma   90.00
#
_symmetry.space_group_name_H-M   'P 1'
#
loop_
_entity.id
_entity.type
_entity.pdbx_description
1 polymer ?
#
loop_
_entity_poly.entity_id
_entity_poly.type
_entity_poly.pdbx_seq_one_letter_code
_entity_poly.pdbx_strand_id
1 'polypeptide(L)' 'MNNKEKLIENAEFLKRGINLLGRNRKMVLSHQKTFELTDELEARIEKILVDLKKEKNES' A
#
# COMPACT_ATOMS: atom_id res chain seq x y z
N MET A 1 1.57 -20.69 3.63
CA MET A 1 1.25 -19.42 3.08
C MET A 1 2.47 -18.55 2.91
N ASN A 2 2.55 -17.90 1.78
CA ASN A 2 3.78 -17.25 1.38
C ASN A 2 3.73 -15.75 1.66
N ASN A 3 4.62 -15.28 2.54
CA ASN A 3 4.70 -13.85 2.85
C ASN A 3 5.02 -13.03 1.62
N LYS A 4 5.73 -13.64 0.69
CA LYS A 4 6.11 -12.95 -0.54
C LYS A 4 4.89 -12.56 -1.36
N GLU A 5 3.89 -13.44 -1.42
CA GLU A 5 2.66 -13.12 -2.14
C GLU A 5 1.93 -11.94 -1.51
N LYS A 6 1.88 -11.92 -0.18
CA LYS A 6 1.24 -10.82 0.53
C LYS A 6 1.97 -9.51 0.30
N LEU A 7 3.31 -9.57 0.27
CA LEU A 7 4.11 -8.38 0.00
C LEU A 7 3.82 -7.85 -1.40
N ILE A 8 3.72 -8.74 -2.36
CA ILE A 8 3.44 -8.34 -3.74
C ILE A 8 2.05 -7.70 -3.84
N GLU A 9 1.05 -8.32 -3.21
CA GLU A 9 -0.31 -7.78 -3.23
C GLU A 9 -0.36 -6.39 -2.61
N ASN A 10 0.30 -6.22 -1.47
CA ASN A 10 0.32 -4.93 -0.81
C ASN A 10 1.05 -3.88 -1.64
N ALA A 11 2.15 -4.27 -2.26
CA ALA A 11 2.90 -3.36 -3.12
C ALA A 11 2.10 -2.94 -4.34
N GLU A 12 1.36 -3.88 -4.92
CA GLU A 12 0.50 -3.57 -6.07
C GLU A 12 -0.64 -2.65 -5.68
N PHE A 13 -1.18 -2.84 -4.49
CA PHE A 13 -2.20 -1.95 -3.98
C PHE A 13 -1.65 -0.53 -3.84
N LEU A 14 -0.43 -0.41 -3.31
CA LEU A 14 0.21 0.89 -3.17
C LEU A 14 0.40 1.56 -4.53
N LYS A 15 0.83 0.80 -5.50
CA LYS A 15 1.06 1.33 -6.84
C LYS A 15 -0.24 1.89 -7.43
N ARG A 16 -1.33 1.14 -7.30
CA ARG A 16 -2.62 1.59 -7.81
C ARG A 16 -3.11 2.82 -7.07
N GLY A 17 -2.93 2.85 -5.75
CA GLY A 17 -3.34 4.00 -4.97
C GLY A 17 -2.56 5.25 -5.33
N ILE A 18 -1.26 5.09 -5.52
CA ILE A 18 -0.41 6.22 -5.91
C ILE A 18 -0.83 6.75 -7.28
N ASN A 19 -1.18 5.85 -8.21
CA ASN A 19 -1.66 6.27 -9.51
C ASN A 19 -2.95 7.08 -9.42
N LEU A 20 -3.84 6.71 -8.50
CA LEU A 20 -5.08 7.44 -8.31
C LEU A 20 -4.85 8.84 -7.73
N LEU A 21 -3.81 9.00 -6.95
CA LEU A 21 -3.49 10.28 -6.33
C LEU A 21 -2.51 11.10 -7.18
N GLY A 22 -1.86 10.48 -8.14
CA GLY A 22 -0.75 11.07 -8.83
C GLY A 22 -1.13 11.93 -10.02
N ARG A 23 -0.08 12.31 -10.73
CA ARG A 23 -0.19 13.24 -11.86
C ARG A 23 -1.03 12.69 -13.01
N ASN A 24 -1.01 11.38 -13.18
CA ASN A 24 -1.69 10.73 -14.31
C ASN A 24 -3.07 10.20 -13.94
N ARG A 25 -3.61 10.65 -12.80
CA ARG A 25 -4.92 10.17 -12.39
C ARG A 25 -5.98 10.52 -13.43
N LYS A 26 -6.90 9.58 -13.60
CA LYS A 26 -7.97 9.75 -14.59
C LYS A 26 -9.21 10.39 -14.02
N MET A 27 -9.30 10.46 -12.70
CA MET A 27 -10.44 11.09 -12.05
C MET A 27 -9.97 11.85 -10.82
N VAL A 28 -10.79 12.80 -10.42
CA VAL A 28 -10.50 13.60 -9.23
C VAL A 28 -11.28 13.02 -8.06
N LEU A 29 -10.57 12.73 -6.99
CA LEU A 29 -11.20 12.21 -5.78
C LEU A 29 -11.60 13.35 -4.87
N SER A 30 -12.72 13.19 -4.15
CA SER A 30 -13.10 14.15 -3.12
C SER A 30 -12.06 14.13 -2.01
N HIS A 31 -12.10 15.17 -1.15
CA HIS A 31 -11.16 15.22 -0.01
C HIS A 31 -11.32 14.00 0.88
N GLN A 32 -12.57 13.63 1.15
CA GLN A 32 -12.83 12.49 2.01
C GLN A 32 -12.28 11.19 1.41
N LYS A 33 -12.51 10.99 0.11
CA LYS A 33 -12.01 9.81 -0.57
C LYS A 33 -10.48 9.79 -0.59
N THR A 34 -9.87 10.95 -0.77
CA THR A 34 -8.42 11.06 -0.76
C THR A 34 -7.86 10.66 0.60
N PHE A 35 -8.48 11.14 1.68
CA PHE A 35 -8.03 10.79 3.02
C PHE A 35 -8.21 9.31 3.30
N GLU A 36 -9.34 8.75 2.89
CA GLU A 36 -9.57 7.32 3.07
C GLU A 36 -8.53 6.50 2.33
N LEU A 37 -8.19 6.90 1.12
CA LEU A 37 -7.20 6.19 0.33
C LEU A 37 -5.81 6.28 0.96
N THR A 38 -5.42 7.48 1.43
CA THR A 38 -4.11 7.61 2.06
C THR A 38 -4.03 6.81 3.34
N ASP A 39 -5.11 6.74 4.11
CA ASP A 39 -5.14 5.90 5.31
C ASP A 39 -4.94 4.43 4.96
N GLU A 40 -5.59 3.97 3.89
CA GLU A 40 -5.41 2.60 3.41
C GLU A 40 -3.97 2.35 2.98
N LEU A 41 -3.39 3.29 2.26
CA LEU A 41 -2.01 3.14 1.79
C LEU A 41 -1.06 3.05 2.97
N GLU A 42 -1.27 3.87 3.99
CA GLU A 42 -0.44 3.84 5.19
C GLU A 42 -0.55 2.49 5.89
N ALA A 43 -1.77 1.97 5.98
CA ALA A 43 -1.98 0.68 6.62
C ALA A 43 -1.25 -0.43 5.87
N ARG A 44 -1.26 -0.36 4.54
CA ARG A 44 -0.57 -1.36 3.72
C ARG A 44 0.94 -1.26 3.88
N ILE A 45 1.46 -0.03 3.94
CA ILE A 45 2.89 0.18 4.16
C ILE A 45 3.31 -0.39 5.51
N GLU A 46 2.50 -0.17 6.54
CA GLU A 46 2.79 -0.71 7.86
C GLU A 46 2.88 -2.24 7.83
N LYS A 47 1.96 -2.88 7.13
CA LYS A 47 1.97 -4.33 7.02
C LYS A 47 3.22 -4.82 6.30
N ILE A 48 3.62 -4.12 5.25
CA ILE A 48 4.82 -4.48 4.52
C ILE A 48 6.05 -4.37 5.42
N LEU A 49 6.13 -3.28 6.18
CA LEU A 49 7.26 -3.08 7.07
C LEU A 49 7.33 -4.15 8.16
N VAL A 50 6.18 -4.48 8.73
CA VAL A 50 6.14 -5.52 9.76
C VAL A 50 6.61 -6.84 9.19
N ASP A 51 6.13 -7.21 8.00
CA ASP A 51 6.51 -8.47 7.39
C ASP A 51 8.00 -8.52 7.08
N LEU A 52 8.55 -7.42 6.57
CA LEU A 52 9.98 -7.36 6.25
C LEU A 52 10.84 -7.45 7.50
N LYS A 53 10.43 -6.76 8.56
CA LYS A 53 11.16 -6.81 9.81
C LYS A 53 11.12 -8.20 10.41
N LYS A 54 10.00 -8.87 10.27
CA LYS A 54 9.87 -10.23 10.77
C LYS A 54 10.83 -11.17 10.05
N GLU A 55 10.89 -11.08 8.73
CA GLU A 55 11.80 -11.93 7.97
C GLU A 55 13.25 -11.68 8.37
N LYS A 56 13.59 -10.42 8.55
CA LYS A 56 14.95 -10.07 8.94
C LYS A 56 15.30 -10.64 10.29
N ASN A 57 14.37 -10.63 11.22
CA ASN A 57 14.62 -11.12 12.58
C ASN A 57 14.74 -12.63 12.63
N GLU A 58 14.16 -13.31 11.69
CA GLU A 58 14.20 -14.76 11.66
C GLU A 58 15.52 -15.30 11.09
N SER A 59 16.23 -14.48 10.39
CA SER A 59 17.52 -14.93 9.86
C SER A 59 18.62 -14.64 10.85
#